data_0f57a7778b3bfc9c1f1ee3efb77aacf9
#
_entry.id   0f57a7778b3bfc9c1f1ee3efb77aacf9
#
_cell.length_a   1.000
_cell.length_b   1.000
_cell.length_c   1.000
_cell.angle_alpha   90.00
_cell.angle_beta   90.00
_cell.angle_gamma   90.00
#
_symmetry.space_group_name_H-M   'P 1'
#
loop_
_entity.id
_entity.type
_entity.pdbx_description
1 polymer ?
#
loop_
_entity_poly.entity_id
_entity_poly.type
_entity_poly.pdbx_seq_one_letter_code
_entity_poly.pdbx_strand_id
1 'polypeptide(L)'
;MSKIRQFLEQVLQMPYYKNYAAASGKVHNIAKHEDATEDLLIQHGFTKHSKGGIPKKQRDDWLKDPYSCTIPDGTYVSQPTGKQDSPDFIVKENGRAYFIECKSVSKKTKAPMYNSGVPKSGYIYVFTAKKYNQTTIYNGSDILS
;
A
#
# COMPACT_ATOMS: atom_id res chain seq x y z
N MET A 1 11.60 9.06 13.86
CA MET A 1 10.39 8.30 13.49
C MET A 1 10.60 7.67 12.12
N SER A 2 10.18 6.43 11.93
CA SER A 2 10.37 5.75 10.66
C SER A 2 9.51 6.35 9.56
N LYS A 3 10.01 6.26 8.33
CA LYS A 3 9.27 6.74 7.16
C LYS A 3 7.99 5.95 6.92
N ILE A 4 8.02 4.63 7.15
CA ILE A 4 6.84 3.79 6.94
C ILE A 4 5.73 4.19 7.92
N ARG A 5 6.08 4.48 9.17
CA ARG A 5 5.10 4.94 10.15
C ARG A 5 4.52 6.29 9.76
N GLN A 6 5.35 7.24 9.35
CA GLN A 6 4.89 8.56 8.90
C GLN A 6 3.97 8.42 7.69
N PHE A 7 4.34 7.55 6.74
CA PHE A 7 3.50 7.26 5.58
C PHE A 7 2.13 6.72 6.00
N LEU A 8 2.10 5.72 6.88
CA LEU A 8 0.83 5.14 7.33
C LEU A 8 -0.03 6.14 8.09
N GLU A 9 0.59 6.99 8.92
CA GLU A 9 -0.14 8.04 9.61
C GLU A 9 -0.76 9.05 8.63
N GLN A 10 -0.04 9.37 7.56
CA GLN A 10 -0.57 10.25 6.52
C GLN A 10 -1.70 9.59 5.74
N VAL A 11 -1.58 8.28 5.48
CA VAL A 11 -2.64 7.51 4.82
C VAL A 11 -3.95 7.59 5.60
N LEU A 12 -3.87 7.53 6.93
CA LEU A 12 -5.06 7.65 7.78
C LEU A 12 -5.73 9.02 7.70
N GLN A 13 -4.98 10.05 7.30
CA GLN A 13 -5.52 11.40 7.11
C GLN A 13 -6.12 11.60 5.72
N MET A 14 -5.96 10.64 4.82
CA MET A 14 -6.37 10.78 3.43
C MET A 14 -7.88 10.62 3.29
N PRO A 15 -8.57 11.53 2.57
CA PRO A 15 -9.97 11.33 2.22
C PRO A 15 -10.09 10.21 1.18
N TYR A 16 -11.30 9.92 0.72
CA TYR A 16 -11.48 9.01 -0.41
C TYR A 16 -10.54 9.46 -1.55
N TYR A 17 -9.86 8.52 -2.17
CA TYR A 17 -8.70 8.80 -3.04
C TYR A 17 -8.98 9.85 -4.15
N LYS A 18 -10.18 9.87 -4.70
CA LYS A 18 -10.53 10.87 -5.74
C LYS A 18 -10.58 12.28 -5.18
N ASN A 19 -11.01 12.42 -3.94
CA ASN A 19 -11.02 13.73 -3.27
C ASN A 19 -9.60 14.17 -2.91
N TYR A 20 -8.75 13.24 -2.55
CA TYR A 20 -7.33 13.51 -2.33
C TYR A 20 -6.67 14.01 -3.62
N ALA A 21 -6.97 13.37 -4.76
CA ALA A 21 -6.43 13.77 -6.05
C ALA A 21 -6.78 15.21 -6.39
N ALA A 22 -8.06 15.59 -6.17
CA ALA A 22 -8.51 16.97 -6.40
C ALA A 22 -7.77 17.97 -5.50
N ALA A 23 -7.61 17.62 -4.23
CA ALA A 23 -6.96 18.49 -3.26
C ALA A 23 -5.45 18.64 -3.54
N SER A 24 -4.81 17.61 -4.06
CA SER A 24 -3.38 17.63 -4.36
C SER A 24 -3.05 18.32 -5.68
N GLY A 25 -4.05 18.61 -6.50
CA GLY A 25 -3.83 19.18 -7.83
C GLY A 25 -3.37 18.19 -8.88
N LYS A 26 -3.37 16.89 -8.58
CA LYS A 26 -2.89 15.84 -9.49
C LYS A 26 -4.04 15.04 -10.11
N VAL A 27 -5.17 15.69 -10.37
CA VAL A 27 -6.41 15.03 -10.78
C VAL A 27 -6.23 14.14 -12.02
N HIS A 28 -5.47 14.61 -13.03
CA HIS A 28 -5.28 13.85 -14.26
C HIS A 28 -4.27 12.73 -14.16
N ASN A 29 -3.49 12.69 -13.08
CA ASN A 29 -2.46 11.65 -12.90
C ASN A 29 -2.89 10.57 -11.92
N ILE A 30 -3.91 10.84 -11.11
CA ILE A 30 -4.37 9.92 -10.07
C ILE A 30 -5.76 9.40 -10.43
N ALA A 31 -5.77 8.32 -11.20
CA ALA A 31 -7.02 7.68 -11.64
C ALA A 31 -7.46 6.56 -10.70
N LYS A 32 -6.54 6.02 -9.89
CA LYS A 32 -6.77 4.86 -9.04
C LYS A 32 -6.25 5.10 -7.63
N HIS A 33 -6.80 4.34 -6.68
CA HIS A 33 -6.33 4.38 -5.30
C HIS A 33 -4.84 4.03 -5.19
N GLU A 34 -4.37 3.10 -6.00
CA GLU A 34 -2.95 2.74 -6.03
C GLU A 34 -2.07 3.93 -6.39
N ASP A 35 -2.51 4.76 -7.33
CA ASP A 35 -1.75 5.95 -7.73
C ASP A 35 -1.65 6.96 -6.59
N ALA A 36 -2.74 7.16 -5.84
CA ALA A 36 -2.74 8.04 -4.68
C ALA A 36 -1.80 7.52 -3.59
N THR A 37 -1.81 6.21 -3.35
CA THR A 37 -0.94 5.58 -2.37
C THR A 37 0.52 5.69 -2.78
N GLU A 38 0.81 5.46 -4.06
CA GLU A 38 2.17 5.61 -4.58
C GLU A 38 2.68 7.03 -4.43
N ASP A 39 1.84 8.01 -4.68
CA ASP A 39 2.20 9.42 -4.52
C ASP A 39 2.63 9.72 -3.07
N LEU A 40 1.91 9.16 -2.10
CA LEU A 40 2.28 9.32 -0.69
C LEU A 40 3.59 8.63 -0.36
N LEU A 41 3.87 7.47 -0.94
CA LEU A 41 5.16 6.80 -0.76
C LEU A 41 6.30 7.70 -1.22
N ILE A 42 6.15 8.31 -2.39
CA ILE A 42 7.15 9.21 -2.96
C ILE A 42 7.32 10.44 -2.06
N GLN A 43 6.22 11.02 -1.59
CA GLN A 43 6.26 12.18 -0.70
C GLN A 43 7.00 11.90 0.60
N HIS A 44 6.97 10.67 1.07
CA HIS A 44 7.64 10.27 2.32
C HIS A 44 9.06 9.76 2.09
N GLY A 45 9.61 9.99 0.89
CA GLY A 45 11.01 9.73 0.63
C GLY A 45 11.34 8.33 0.16
N PHE A 46 10.34 7.52 -0.22
CA PHE A 46 10.60 6.22 -0.83
C PHE A 46 10.84 6.40 -2.33
N THR A 47 11.82 5.66 -2.85
CA THR A 47 12.19 5.73 -4.26
C THR A 47 11.75 4.43 -4.95
N LYS A 48 11.21 4.55 -6.15
CA LYS A 48 10.77 3.37 -6.89
C LYS A 48 11.98 2.56 -7.35
N HIS A 49 11.99 1.28 -6.98
CA HIS A 49 12.98 0.33 -7.47
C HIS A 49 12.50 -0.22 -8.81
N SER A 50 13.37 -0.22 -9.81
CA SER A 50 13.00 -0.44 -11.20
C SER A 50 12.65 -1.89 -11.55
N LYS A 51 12.78 -2.82 -10.62
CA LYS A 51 12.53 -4.22 -10.94
C LYS A 51 11.15 -4.66 -10.49
N GLY A 52 10.27 -4.86 -11.47
CA GLY A 52 9.11 -5.70 -11.31
C GLY A 52 9.48 -7.17 -11.57
N GLY A 53 8.50 -8.06 -11.66
CA GLY A 53 8.75 -9.45 -12.00
C GLY A 53 9.33 -10.29 -10.88
N ILE A 54 8.94 -10.00 -9.64
CA ILE A 54 9.32 -10.81 -8.49
C ILE A 54 8.47 -12.09 -8.53
N PRO A 55 9.09 -13.28 -8.51
CA PRO A 55 8.34 -14.54 -8.50
C PRO A 55 7.46 -14.65 -7.25
N LYS A 56 6.31 -15.29 -7.39
CA LYS A 56 5.38 -15.49 -6.27
C LYS A 56 6.06 -16.23 -5.10
N LYS A 57 6.94 -17.19 -5.40
CA LYS A 57 7.68 -17.89 -4.37
C LYS A 57 8.56 -16.94 -3.56
N GLN A 58 9.24 -16.03 -4.23
CA GLN A 58 10.08 -15.02 -3.57
C GLN A 58 9.23 -14.09 -2.69
N ARG A 59 8.06 -13.66 -3.21
CA ARG A 59 7.13 -12.87 -2.41
C ARG A 59 6.72 -13.62 -1.14
N ASP A 60 6.39 -14.90 -1.27
CA ASP A 60 5.94 -15.71 -0.14
C ASP A 60 7.07 -15.92 0.88
N ASP A 61 8.31 -16.11 0.41
CA ASP A 61 9.46 -16.23 1.28
C ASP A 61 9.68 -14.93 2.09
N TRP A 62 9.56 -13.78 1.44
CA TRP A 62 9.70 -12.48 2.10
C TRP A 62 8.53 -12.19 3.04
N LEU A 63 7.35 -12.71 2.72
CA LEU A 63 6.19 -12.56 3.59
C LEU A 63 6.37 -13.35 4.89
N LYS A 64 6.97 -14.53 4.81
CA LYS A 64 7.29 -15.35 5.99
C LYS A 64 8.40 -14.73 6.82
N ASP A 65 9.40 -14.14 6.16
CA ASP A 65 10.51 -13.48 6.83
C ASP A 65 10.78 -12.13 6.15
N PRO A 66 10.10 -11.06 6.61
CA PRO A 66 10.26 -9.74 5.98
C PRO A 66 11.69 -9.19 6.02
N TYR A 67 12.53 -9.69 6.91
CA TYR A 67 13.92 -9.27 6.99
C TYR A 67 14.81 -9.92 5.93
N SER A 68 14.31 -10.94 5.24
CA SER A 68 15.05 -11.60 4.16
C SER A 68 14.91 -10.89 2.81
N CYS A 69 14.06 -9.90 2.71
CA CYS A 69 13.83 -9.14 1.49
C CYS A 69 15.11 -8.44 1.04
N THR A 70 15.43 -8.54 -0.25
CA THR A 70 16.70 -8.06 -0.78
C THR A 70 16.61 -6.75 -1.55
N ILE A 71 15.42 -6.15 -1.67
CA ILE A 71 15.35 -4.82 -2.29
C ILE A 71 16.02 -3.79 -1.36
N PRO A 72 16.58 -2.70 -1.91
CA PRO A 72 17.29 -1.72 -1.07
C PRO A 72 16.38 -1.02 -0.07
N ASP A 73 16.92 -0.66 1.09
CA ASP A 73 16.19 0.15 2.06
C ASP A 73 15.79 1.49 1.46
N GLY A 74 14.59 1.94 1.81
CA GLY A 74 14.08 3.23 1.34
C GLY A 74 13.47 3.16 -0.06
N THR A 75 13.30 1.95 -0.60
CA THR A 75 12.69 1.78 -1.93
C THR A 75 11.39 1.00 -1.85
N TYR A 76 10.64 1.03 -2.94
CA TYR A 76 9.44 0.23 -3.09
C TYR A 76 9.35 -0.34 -4.51
N VAL A 77 8.62 -1.44 -4.64
CA VAL A 77 8.31 -2.04 -5.93
C VAL A 77 6.79 -2.01 -6.11
N SER A 78 6.35 -1.50 -7.26
CA SER A 78 4.93 -1.47 -7.62
C SER A 78 4.57 -2.74 -8.36
N GLN A 79 3.47 -3.37 -7.98
CA GLN A 79 2.94 -4.59 -8.58
C GLN A 79 4.03 -5.66 -8.78
N PRO A 80 4.70 -6.06 -7.69
CA PRO A 80 5.89 -6.91 -7.79
C PRO A 80 5.66 -8.25 -8.48
N THR A 81 4.47 -8.84 -8.35
CA THR A 81 4.16 -10.13 -8.93
C THR A 81 3.17 -10.03 -10.11
N GLY A 82 2.93 -8.81 -10.60
CA GLY A 82 2.06 -8.57 -11.76
C GLY A 82 0.76 -7.88 -11.39
N LYS A 83 0.05 -7.40 -12.41
CA LYS A 83 -1.15 -6.57 -12.24
C LYS A 83 -2.33 -7.33 -11.63
N GLN A 84 -2.38 -8.64 -11.82
CA GLN A 84 -3.49 -9.48 -11.34
C GLN A 84 -3.23 -10.09 -9.97
N ASP A 85 -2.04 -9.87 -9.43
CA ASP A 85 -1.62 -10.47 -8.16
C ASP A 85 -1.45 -9.43 -7.08
N SER A 86 -1.27 -9.90 -5.85
CA SER A 86 -1.01 -9.07 -4.69
C SER A 86 0.44 -9.26 -4.21
N PRO A 87 1.00 -8.30 -3.48
CA PRO A 87 0.44 -7.01 -3.09
C PRO A 87 0.59 -5.96 -4.18
N ASP A 88 -0.02 -4.79 -3.97
CA ASP A 88 0.21 -3.65 -4.87
C ASP A 88 1.61 -3.08 -4.71
N PHE A 89 2.16 -3.11 -3.50
CA PHE A 89 3.50 -2.59 -3.22
C PHE A 89 4.23 -3.47 -2.22
N ILE A 90 5.54 -3.63 -2.45
CA ILE A 90 6.47 -4.07 -1.41
C ILE A 90 7.38 -2.88 -1.12
N VAL A 91 7.43 -2.46 0.15
CA VAL A 91 8.22 -1.31 0.60
C VAL A 91 9.25 -1.81 1.60
N LYS A 92 10.50 -1.36 1.46
CA LYS A 92 11.53 -1.78 2.41
C LYS A 92 12.09 -0.60 3.18
N GLU A 93 12.13 -0.75 4.50
CA GLU A 93 12.76 0.23 5.37
C GLU A 93 13.38 -0.47 6.57
N ASN A 94 14.61 -0.05 6.93
CA ASN A 94 15.34 -0.57 8.08
C ASN A 94 15.45 -2.09 8.07
N GLY A 95 15.70 -2.66 6.90
CA GLY A 95 15.90 -4.09 6.73
C GLY A 95 14.62 -4.92 6.68
N ARG A 96 13.44 -4.30 6.82
CA ARG A 96 12.17 -5.01 6.86
C ARG A 96 11.30 -4.65 5.67
N ALA A 97 10.67 -5.67 5.07
CA ALA A 97 9.70 -5.49 4.00
C ALA A 97 8.29 -5.31 4.56
N TYR A 98 7.52 -4.43 3.92
CA TYR A 98 6.11 -4.18 4.22
C TYR A 98 5.31 -4.43 2.95
N PHE A 99 4.23 -5.19 3.06
CA PHE A 99 3.39 -5.60 1.94
C PHE A 99 2.09 -4.82 1.99
N ILE A 100 1.87 -3.95 1.02
CA ILE A 100 0.74 -3.01 1.02
C ILE A 100 -0.22 -3.36 -0.11
N GLU A 101 -1.48 -3.54 0.25
CA GLU A 101 -2.56 -3.82 -0.71
C GLU A 101 -3.63 -2.76 -0.57
N CYS A 102 -4.02 -2.17 -1.71
CA CYS A 102 -5.01 -1.10 -1.75
C CYS A 102 -6.38 -1.67 -2.09
N LYS A 103 -7.39 -1.27 -1.32
CA LYS A 103 -8.78 -1.63 -1.58
C LYS A 103 -9.64 -0.37 -1.55
N SER A 104 -10.60 -0.27 -2.46
CA SER A 104 -11.50 0.86 -2.48
C SER A 104 -12.94 0.40 -2.67
N VAL A 105 -13.87 1.13 -2.04
CA VAL A 105 -15.30 0.89 -2.17
C VAL A 105 -15.96 2.20 -2.57
N SER A 106 -16.56 2.22 -3.75
CA SER A 106 -17.27 3.39 -4.26
C SER A 106 -18.78 3.31 -4.01
N LYS A 107 -19.29 2.14 -3.65
CA LYS A 107 -20.71 1.90 -3.38
C LYS A 107 -21.00 2.05 -1.89
N LYS A 108 -22.31 2.00 -1.55
CA LYS A 108 -22.76 2.09 -0.15
C LYS A 108 -22.40 0.88 0.70
N THR A 109 -22.03 -0.23 0.09
CA THR A 109 -21.57 -1.42 0.81
C THR A 109 -20.27 -1.09 1.55
N LYS A 110 -20.14 -1.62 2.75
CA LYS A 110 -19.12 -1.19 3.71
C LYS A 110 -17.91 -2.12 3.81
N ALA A 111 -18.06 -3.36 3.36
CA ALA A 111 -17.03 -4.35 3.56
C ALA A 111 -16.05 -4.35 2.39
N PRO A 112 -14.74 -4.42 2.65
CA PRO A 112 -13.77 -4.59 1.58
C PRO A 112 -13.94 -5.97 0.94
N MET A 113 -13.68 -6.02 -0.36
CA MET A 113 -13.72 -7.28 -1.10
C MET A 113 -12.29 -7.79 -1.26
N TYR A 114 -12.06 -9.02 -0.85
CA TYR A 114 -10.77 -9.68 -0.99
C TYR A 114 -10.86 -10.78 -2.04
N ASN A 115 -9.87 -10.89 -2.91
CA ASN A 115 -9.87 -11.88 -3.97
C ASN A 115 -9.93 -13.31 -3.45
N SER A 116 -9.40 -13.54 -2.27
CA SER A 116 -9.41 -14.87 -1.63
C SER A 116 -10.48 -15.02 -0.55
N GLY A 117 -11.34 -14.01 -0.37
CA GLY A 117 -12.38 -14.01 0.65
C GLY A 117 -11.92 -13.67 2.04
N VAL A 118 -10.63 -13.73 2.35
CA VAL A 118 -10.07 -13.35 3.65
C VAL A 118 -8.79 -12.54 3.47
N PRO A 119 -8.55 -11.56 4.36
CA PRO A 119 -7.30 -10.80 4.31
C PRO A 119 -6.11 -11.71 4.59
N LYS A 120 -5.02 -11.48 3.89
CA LYS A 120 -3.78 -12.21 4.12
C LYS A 120 -3.07 -11.67 5.35
N SER A 121 -2.67 -12.56 6.24
CA SER A 121 -1.84 -12.21 7.37
C SER A 121 -0.51 -11.64 6.87
N GLY A 122 -0.04 -10.58 7.50
CA GLY A 122 1.21 -9.92 7.12
C GLY A 122 1.07 -8.83 6.08
N TYR A 123 -0.07 -8.74 5.40
CA TYR A 123 -0.34 -7.60 4.50
C TYR A 123 -0.91 -6.44 5.29
N ILE A 124 -0.55 -5.23 4.84
CA ILE A 124 -1.18 -3.99 5.32
C ILE A 124 -2.20 -3.59 4.26
N TYR A 125 -3.47 -3.56 4.64
CA TYR A 125 -4.54 -3.17 3.73
C TYR A 125 -4.86 -1.70 3.92
N VAL A 126 -4.73 -0.93 2.84
CA VAL A 126 -5.13 0.48 2.80
C VAL A 126 -6.51 0.53 2.14
N PHE A 127 -7.53 0.79 2.94
CA PHE A 127 -8.92 0.74 2.52
C PHE A 127 -9.51 2.14 2.47
N THR A 128 -10.02 2.55 1.30
CA THR A 128 -10.64 3.86 1.14
C THR A 128 -12.12 3.67 0.77
N ALA A 129 -13.00 4.42 1.46
CA ALA A 129 -14.46 4.29 1.29
C ALA A 129 -15.07 5.63 0.90
N LYS A 130 -15.75 5.65 -0.25
CA LYS A 130 -16.43 6.86 -0.73
C LYS A 130 -17.52 7.31 0.22
N LYS A 131 -18.30 6.36 0.77
CA LYS A 131 -19.40 6.68 1.67
C LYS A 131 -18.99 7.52 2.87
N TYR A 132 -17.83 7.21 3.44
CA TYR A 132 -17.33 7.88 4.64
C TYR A 132 -16.27 8.93 4.33
N ASN A 133 -15.86 9.04 3.08
CA ASN A 133 -14.79 9.95 2.63
C ASN A 133 -13.55 9.81 3.51
N GLN A 134 -13.15 8.57 3.78
CA GLN A 134 -12.02 8.31 4.67
C GLN A 134 -11.25 7.07 4.26
N THR A 135 -10.04 6.95 4.79
CA THR A 135 -9.14 5.84 4.58
C THR A 135 -8.81 5.19 5.92
N THR A 136 -8.78 3.87 5.94
CA THR A 136 -8.41 3.10 7.13
C THR A 136 -7.33 2.08 6.77
N ILE A 137 -6.72 1.50 7.81
CA ILE A 137 -5.65 0.52 7.67
C ILE A 137 -6.01 -0.73 8.46
N TYR A 138 -5.85 -1.90 7.82
CA TYR A 138 -5.98 -3.18 8.49
C TYR A 138 -4.61 -3.85 8.60
N ASN A 139 -4.39 -4.60 9.64
CA ASN A 139 -3.16 -5.37 9.88
C ASN A 139 -1.91 -4.52 10.09
N GLY A 140 -2.07 -3.22 10.33
CA GLY A 140 -0.96 -2.32 10.55
C GLY A 140 -0.83 -1.83 11.98
N SER A 141 -1.64 -2.35 12.90
CA SER A 141 -1.72 -1.82 14.27
C SER A 141 -0.41 -1.95 15.04
N ASP A 142 0.33 -3.02 14.82
CA ASP A 142 1.63 -3.24 15.47
C ASP A 142 2.69 -2.24 15.01
N ILE A 143 2.53 -1.66 13.82
CA ILE A 143 3.43 -0.64 13.29
C ILE A 143 3.08 0.73 13.86
N LEU A 144 1.79 0.98 14.06
CA LEU A 144 1.29 2.27 14.53
C LEU A 144 1.21 2.40 16.04
N SER A 145 1.27 1.26 16.75
CA SER A 145 1.18 1.25 18.23
C SER A 145 2.45 1.72 18.93
#